data_a85b647f551674300ce9b94549d34c79
#
_entry.id   a85b647f551674300ce9b94549d34c79
#
_cell.length_a   1.000
_cell.length_b   1.000
_cell.length_c   1.000
_cell.angle_alpha   90.00
_cell.angle_beta   90.00
_cell.angle_gamma   90.00
#
_symmetry.space_group_name_H-M   'P 1'
#
loop_
_entity.id
_entity.type
_entity.pdbx_description
1 polymer ?
#
loop_
_entity_poly.entity_id
_entity_poly.type
_entity_poly.pdbx_seq_one_letter_code
_entity_poly.pdbx_strand_id
1 'polypeptide(L)'
;DPTSQSDYTELIEDDDETQGRHIKKIPATSSKYGSYIPSRFRFLDSIKNMPIRYQTAFLSSLGFLISFGIRCNMGVSVVAMTHNETEKLPNGTIKLIKLAQFDWTPGIIGIVDSSFFWGYLITQVPGGYLAAKFPANHVFGFALGISSFLNLFIPFAAKIHYGVVMILRILQGLVEGVTYPAAHGIWRWWAPPLERSTLATISFTGSAAIYFIFCSYAGAVLGIPLSGILTEYLNWQVAFYFYGLIGIIWSGYWWYFSYERPAIHPKISEAERVYIEESIGEASSIANKTWVKPPWRCFFTSKPVWAIIVANFCRSWSFYLLINSQAEYFREALDYNVGKNPLLAALPHLTMSCIVPFAGKLADYLRTNYLSTTTVRKIMNCGGFGLEAVFLLLVAYAKNPRLAIGALTIAVGFSGFAISGFNVNHLDIAPRYASILMGISNGVGTLAGMLCPVAVEFLTKKGKRDEWAHVFVIASLIHFGGVIFYGLFASGEKQPWAEPTSPPNDNIFNEAHKRIE
;
A
#
# COMPACT_ATOMS: atom_id res chain seq x y z
N ASP A 1 16.57 59.51 13.48
CA ASP A 1 16.71 59.36 14.93
C ASP A 1 15.75 58.32 15.48
N PRO A 2 16.24 57.47 16.30
CA PRO A 2 15.63 56.20 16.63
C PRO A 2 14.99 56.22 18.01
N THR A 3 14.00 55.38 18.24
CA THR A 3 13.67 54.97 19.61
C THR A 3 13.43 53.47 19.68
N SER A 4 14.33 52.86 20.41
CA SER A 4 14.24 51.56 21.03
C SER A 4 13.00 51.41 21.91
N GLN A 5 12.36 50.29 21.85
CA GLN A 5 11.55 49.80 22.98
C GLN A 5 11.80 48.32 23.17
N SER A 6 12.49 48.04 24.24
CA SER A 6 12.67 46.75 24.89
C SER A 6 11.39 46.39 25.63
N ASP A 7 10.78 45.25 25.30
CA ASP A 7 9.78 44.67 26.19
C ASP A 7 10.37 43.47 26.93
N TYR A 8 10.76 43.75 28.16
CA TYR A 8 10.89 42.77 29.23
C TYR A 8 9.49 42.55 29.80
N THR A 9 9.00 41.34 29.75
CA THR A 9 7.83 40.94 30.51
C THR A 9 8.27 40.16 31.73
N GLU A 10 7.93 40.69 32.88
CA GLU A 10 8.23 40.19 34.21
C GLU A 10 7.65 38.79 34.45
N LEU A 11 8.44 38.02 35.17
CA LEU A 11 8.03 36.79 35.85
C LEU A 11 7.17 37.20 37.07
N ILE A 12 5.91 36.78 37.07
CA ILE A 12 5.12 36.72 38.32
C ILE A 12 5.06 35.23 38.67
N GLU A 13 5.70 34.88 39.77
CA GLU A 13 5.44 33.68 40.55
C GLU A 13 4.12 33.87 41.27
N ASP A 14 3.16 32.98 41.02
CA ASP A 14 2.07 32.71 41.91
C ASP A 14 1.87 31.19 42.02
N ASP A 15 2.14 30.72 43.20
CA ASP A 15 1.76 29.38 43.68
C ASP A 15 0.23 29.30 43.76
N ASP A 16 -0.38 28.34 43.03
CA ASP A 16 -1.50 27.60 43.62
C ASP A 16 -1.79 26.30 42.85
N GLU A 17 -2.00 25.23 43.58
CA GLU A 17 -2.30 23.89 43.18
C GLU A 17 -3.63 23.79 42.43
N THR A 18 -3.62 23.31 41.17
CA THR A 18 -4.64 22.38 40.68
C THR A 18 -4.21 21.81 39.32
N GLN A 19 -4.30 20.48 39.19
CA GLN A 19 -3.88 19.66 38.08
C GLN A 19 -4.49 20.06 36.72
N GLY A 20 -3.66 20.51 35.79
CA GLY A 20 -3.99 20.67 34.40
C GLY A 20 -2.72 20.52 33.54
N ARG A 21 -2.53 19.37 32.88
CA ARG A 21 -1.37 19.15 32.01
C ARG A 21 -1.40 20.10 30.82
N HIS A 22 -0.62 21.17 30.86
CA HIS A 22 -0.33 22.01 29.72
C HIS A 22 0.66 21.32 28.77
N ILE A 23 0.22 21.01 27.54
CA ILE A 23 1.08 20.61 26.43
C ILE A 23 1.90 21.83 25.99
N LYS A 24 3.19 21.87 26.32
CA LYS A 24 4.12 22.86 25.78
C LYS A 24 4.25 22.71 24.28
N LYS A 25 3.83 23.71 23.51
CA LYS A 25 4.15 23.84 22.08
C LYS A 25 5.65 24.09 21.94
N ILE A 26 6.37 23.17 21.31
CA ILE A 26 7.77 23.36 20.92
C ILE A 26 7.79 24.24 19.66
N PRO A 27 8.52 25.35 19.61
CA PRO A 27 8.56 26.21 18.43
C PRO A 27 9.26 25.50 17.27
N ALA A 28 8.72 25.65 16.07
CA ALA A 28 9.36 25.24 14.83
C ALA A 28 10.61 26.10 14.61
N THR A 29 11.80 25.53 14.78
CA THR A 29 13.07 26.22 14.50
C THR A 29 13.18 26.50 13.00
N SER A 30 13.02 27.77 12.62
CA SER A 30 13.40 28.27 11.31
C SER A 30 14.92 28.31 11.22
N SER A 31 15.52 27.41 10.45
CA SER A 31 16.93 27.45 10.10
C SER A 31 17.17 28.50 9.03
N LYS A 32 17.71 29.65 9.40
CA LYS A 32 18.40 30.59 8.49
C LYS A 32 19.86 30.14 8.34
N TYR A 33 20.18 29.43 7.28
CA TYR A 33 21.52 29.44 6.68
C TYR A 33 21.38 29.09 5.19
N GLY A 34 21.45 30.12 4.35
CA GLY A 34 21.58 29.99 2.92
C GLY A 34 23.05 29.91 2.53
N SER A 35 23.54 28.76 2.11
CA SER A 35 24.73 28.63 1.31
C SER A 35 24.35 28.12 -0.07
N TYR A 36 24.79 28.85 -1.07
CA TYR A 36 24.52 28.59 -2.50
C TYR A 36 25.34 27.35 -2.92
N ILE A 37 24.69 26.18 -3.03
CA ILE A 37 25.27 24.93 -3.55
C ILE A 37 24.66 24.65 -4.92
N PRO A 38 25.46 24.28 -5.95
CA PRO A 38 24.99 23.99 -7.30
C PRO A 38 23.94 22.88 -7.32
N SER A 39 22.93 23.01 -8.16
CA SER A 39 21.70 22.21 -8.16
C SER A 39 21.86 20.68 -8.31
N ARG A 40 22.99 20.18 -8.78
CA ARG A 40 23.27 18.74 -8.92
C ARG A 40 23.58 18.01 -7.59
N PHE A 41 24.07 18.72 -6.58
CA PHE A 41 24.42 18.12 -5.28
C PHE A 41 23.30 18.23 -4.23
N ARG A 42 22.33 19.13 -4.42
CA ARG A 42 21.20 19.32 -3.49
C ARG A 42 20.32 18.06 -3.31
N PHE A 43 20.28 17.17 -4.28
CA PHE A 43 19.48 15.95 -4.21
C PHE A 43 20.01 14.96 -3.19
N LEU A 44 21.30 14.64 -3.24
CA LEU A 44 21.92 13.68 -2.33
C LEU A 44 21.99 14.22 -0.89
N ASP A 45 22.23 15.53 -0.72
CA ASP A 45 22.22 16.18 0.58
C ASP A 45 20.81 16.26 1.17
N SER A 46 19.77 16.42 0.36
CA SER A 46 18.38 16.39 0.79
C SER A 46 17.97 15.00 1.29
N ILE A 47 18.44 13.92 0.65
CA ILE A 47 18.19 12.55 1.11
C ILE A 47 18.96 12.26 2.40
N LYS A 48 20.20 12.72 2.49
CA LYS A 48 21.05 12.50 3.67
C LYS A 48 20.52 13.19 4.93
N ASN A 49 19.86 14.33 4.75
CA ASN A 49 19.27 15.13 5.83
C ASN A 49 17.77 14.82 6.08
N MET A 50 17.21 13.83 5.37
CA MET A 50 15.82 13.42 5.56
C MET A 50 15.67 12.67 6.88
N PRO A 51 14.61 12.94 7.69
CA PRO A 51 14.30 12.16 8.88
C PRO A 51 14.24 10.66 8.59
N ILE A 52 14.74 9.85 9.52
CA ILE A 52 14.86 8.38 9.32
C ILE A 52 13.52 7.72 9.04
N ARG A 53 12.42 8.19 9.66
CA ARG A 53 11.08 7.69 9.39
C ARG A 53 10.65 7.84 7.92
N TYR A 54 11.05 8.94 7.26
CA TYR A 54 10.78 9.15 5.82
C TYR A 54 11.71 8.32 4.94
N GLN A 55 12.98 8.11 5.36
CA GLN A 55 13.88 7.19 4.67
C GLN A 55 13.34 5.75 4.71
N THR A 56 12.83 5.31 5.85
CA THR A 56 12.18 4.00 6.01
C THR A 56 10.95 3.88 5.11
N ALA A 57 10.13 4.94 5.00
CA ALA A 57 8.97 4.98 4.12
C ALA A 57 9.39 4.85 2.64
N PHE A 58 10.42 5.57 2.23
CA PHE A 58 10.95 5.52 0.88
C PHE A 58 11.52 4.14 0.53
N LEU A 59 12.31 3.56 1.42
CA LEU A 59 12.85 2.20 1.22
C LEU A 59 11.75 1.14 1.17
N SER A 60 10.74 1.23 2.03
CA SER A 60 9.58 0.33 1.99
C SER A 60 8.84 0.44 0.65
N SER A 61 8.72 1.65 0.13
CA SER A 61 8.10 1.91 -1.16
C SER A 61 8.85 1.28 -2.34
N LEU A 62 10.19 1.39 -2.36
CA LEU A 62 11.00 0.69 -3.36
C LEU A 62 10.82 -0.83 -3.28
N GLY A 63 10.72 -1.37 -2.05
CA GLY A 63 10.41 -2.79 -1.83
C GLY A 63 9.06 -3.19 -2.44
N PHE A 64 8.02 -2.40 -2.22
CA PHE A 64 6.71 -2.66 -2.84
C PHE A 64 6.73 -2.52 -4.36
N LEU A 65 7.49 -1.57 -4.91
CA LEU A 65 7.67 -1.43 -6.35
C LEU A 65 8.27 -2.70 -6.97
N ILE A 66 9.30 -3.26 -6.35
CA ILE A 66 9.93 -4.51 -6.79
C ILE A 66 8.95 -5.68 -6.67
N SER A 67 8.24 -5.81 -5.54
CA SER A 67 7.23 -6.84 -5.32
C SER A 67 6.13 -6.81 -6.39
N PHE A 68 5.61 -5.62 -6.72
CA PHE A 68 4.65 -5.48 -7.82
C PHE A 68 5.24 -5.80 -9.19
N GLY A 69 6.50 -5.41 -9.44
CA GLY A 69 7.22 -5.78 -10.66
C GLY A 69 7.32 -7.30 -10.83
N ILE A 70 7.73 -8.02 -9.78
CA ILE A 70 7.77 -9.49 -9.75
C ILE A 70 6.38 -10.09 -10.02
N ARG A 71 5.35 -9.49 -9.46
CA ARG A 71 3.96 -9.96 -9.57
C ARG A 71 3.40 -9.82 -10.98
N CYS A 72 3.59 -8.65 -11.60
CA CYS A 72 3.06 -8.32 -12.92
C CYS A 72 3.91 -8.86 -14.07
N ASN A 73 5.20 -9.13 -13.82
CA ASN A 73 6.15 -9.57 -14.85
C ASN A 73 5.72 -10.87 -15.58
N MET A 74 5.10 -11.81 -14.86
CA MET A 74 4.65 -13.08 -15.44
C MET A 74 3.60 -12.84 -16.53
N GLY A 75 2.56 -12.04 -16.23
CA GLY A 75 1.48 -11.76 -17.21
C GLY A 75 1.98 -11.06 -18.48
N VAL A 76 3.03 -10.22 -18.36
CA VAL A 76 3.65 -9.57 -19.51
C VAL A 76 4.53 -10.56 -20.31
N SER A 77 5.37 -11.32 -19.60
CA SER A 77 6.34 -12.21 -20.22
C SER A 77 5.70 -13.41 -20.89
N VAL A 78 4.58 -13.91 -20.35
CA VAL A 78 3.90 -15.11 -20.91
C VAL A 78 3.42 -14.89 -22.33
N VAL A 79 3.04 -13.67 -22.69
CA VAL A 79 2.64 -13.33 -24.08
C VAL A 79 3.82 -13.56 -25.05
N ALA A 80 5.02 -13.09 -24.70
CA ALA A 80 6.22 -13.29 -25.50
C ALA A 80 6.74 -14.75 -25.48
N MET A 81 6.37 -15.52 -24.45
CA MET A 81 6.73 -16.93 -24.33
C MET A 81 5.87 -17.83 -25.21
N THR A 82 4.60 -17.50 -25.42
CA THR A 82 3.57 -18.38 -25.99
C THR A 82 3.01 -17.94 -27.33
N HIS A 83 3.30 -16.70 -27.78
CA HIS A 83 2.81 -16.18 -29.06
C HIS A 83 3.95 -15.97 -30.05
N ASN A 84 3.65 -16.22 -31.32
CA ASN A 84 4.56 -15.91 -32.44
C ASN A 84 4.54 -14.39 -32.68
N GLU A 85 5.70 -13.78 -32.73
CA GLU A 85 5.83 -12.37 -33.10
C GLU A 85 5.91 -12.25 -34.64
N THR A 86 4.95 -11.53 -35.21
CA THR A 86 4.84 -11.37 -36.66
C THR A 86 4.79 -9.89 -37.05
N GLU A 87 5.52 -9.51 -38.10
CA GLU A 87 5.50 -8.16 -38.67
C GLU A 87 4.79 -8.19 -40.02
N LYS A 88 3.84 -7.27 -40.22
CA LYS A 88 3.24 -7.02 -41.53
C LYS A 88 4.16 -6.10 -42.33
N LEU A 89 4.77 -6.63 -43.37
CA LEU A 89 5.53 -5.83 -44.31
C LEU A 89 4.60 -4.94 -45.17
N PRO A 90 5.12 -3.84 -45.75
CA PRO A 90 4.34 -2.93 -46.60
C PRO A 90 3.66 -3.59 -47.79
N ASN A 91 4.16 -4.74 -48.22
CA ASN A 91 3.61 -5.56 -49.34
C ASN A 91 2.47 -6.50 -48.89
N GLY A 92 2.04 -6.43 -47.63
CA GLY A 92 0.96 -7.26 -47.08
C GLY A 92 1.38 -8.66 -46.62
N THR A 93 2.63 -9.07 -46.86
CA THR A 93 3.14 -10.37 -46.36
C THR A 93 3.43 -10.28 -44.87
N ILE A 94 3.11 -11.37 -44.15
CA ILE A 94 3.39 -11.51 -42.71
C ILE A 94 4.75 -12.21 -42.58
N LYS A 95 5.74 -11.49 -42.05
CA LYS A 95 7.05 -12.05 -41.73
C LYS A 95 7.04 -12.49 -40.25
N LEU A 96 7.41 -13.73 -40.00
CA LEU A 96 7.62 -14.26 -38.66
C LEU A 96 8.97 -13.73 -38.14
N ILE A 97 8.95 -13.01 -37.03
CA ILE A 97 10.16 -12.47 -36.38
C ILE A 97 10.66 -13.44 -35.32
N LYS A 98 9.76 -13.96 -34.48
CA LYS A 98 10.12 -14.82 -33.35
C LYS A 98 9.07 -15.93 -33.18
N LEU A 99 9.53 -17.14 -32.98
CA LEU A 99 8.66 -18.30 -32.69
C LEU A 99 8.31 -18.33 -31.20
N ALA A 100 7.08 -18.73 -30.89
CA ALA A 100 6.68 -19.11 -29.55
C ALA A 100 7.64 -20.18 -29.01
N GLN A 101 8.09 -20.01 -27.76
CA GLN A 101 9.02 -20.95 -27.13
C GLN A 101 8.28 -22.09 -26.40
N PHE A 102 7.03 -21.85 -26.01
CA PHE A 102 6.21 -22.79 -25.25
C PHE A 102 4.81 -22.87 -25.83
N ASP A 103 4.29 -24.08 -25.89
CA ASP A 103 2.93 -24.38 -26.34
C ASP A 103 1.98 -24.48 -25.13
N TRP A 104 1.78 -23.32 -24.46
CA TRP A 104 0.87 -23.22 -23.32
C TRP A 104 -0.51 -22.76 -23.79
N THR A 105 -1.52 -23.56 -23.47
CA THR A 105 -2.92 -23.16 -23.73
C THR A 105 -3.35 -21.99 -22.84
N PRO A 106 -4.35 -21.20 -23.24
CA PRO A 106 -4.88 -20.11 -22.40
C PRO A 106 -5.26 -20.55 -20.98
N GLY A 107 -5.78 -21.77 -20.83
CA GLY A 107 -6.08 -22.35 -19.52
C GLY A 107 -4.83 -22.57 -18.65
N ILE A 108 -3.73 -23.06 -19.23
CA ILE A 108 -2.45 -23.22 -18.52
C ILE A 108 -1.91 -21.85 -18.11
N ILE A 109 -1.97 -20.85 -18.99
CA ILE A 109 -1.53 -19.48 -18.71
C ILE A 109 -2.30 -18.91 -17.51
N GLY A 110 -3.64 -19.04 -17.53
CA GLY A 110 -4.47 -18.55 -16.43
C GLY A 110 -4.19 -19.23 -15.09
N ILE A 111 -3.93 -20.54 -15.09
CA ILE A 111 -3.56 -21.29 -13.89
C ILE A 111 -2.19 -20.85 -13.35
N VAL A 112 -1.19 -20.71 -14.23
CA VAL A 112 0.16 -20.26 -13.85
C VAL A 112 0.11 -18.85 -13.24
N ASP A 113 -0.66 -17.95 -13.85
CA ASP A 113 -0.75 -16.56 -13.38
C ASP A 113 -1.52 -16.45 -12.05
N SER A 114 -2.62 -17.21 -11.91
CA SER A 114 -3.41 -17.25 -10.68
C SER A 114 -2.72 -17.97 -9.51
N SER A 115 -1.80 -18.88 -9.79
CA SER A 115 -1.13 -19.71 -8.78
C SER A 115 -0.38 -18.90 -7.70
N PHE A 116 0.12 -17.72 -8.06
CA PHE A 116 0.69 -16.76 -7.09
C PHE A 116 -0.32 -16.39 -6.01
N PHE A 117 -1.55 -16.08 -6.38
CA PHE A 117 -2.59 -15.64 -5.44
C PHE A 117 -3.05 -16.73 -4.48
N TRP A 118 -2.89 -18.01 -4.84
CA TRP A 118 -3.20 -19.12 -3.94
C TRP A 118 -2.25 -19.13 -2.74
N GLY A 119 -0.94 -19.03 -3.00
CA GLY A 119 0.04 -18.89 -1.92
C GLY A 119 -0.14 -17.62 -1.10
N TYR A 120 -0.37 -16.50 -1.81
CA TYR A 120 -0.55 -15.19 -1.21
C TYR A 120 -1.73 -15.15 -0.23
N LEU A 121 -2.86 -15.75 -0.57
CA LEU A 121 -4.05 -15.82 0.28
C LEU A 121 -3.79 -16.61 1.58
N ILE A 122 -3.10 -17.75 1.48
CA ILE A 122 -2.85 -18.64 2.62
C ILE A 122 -2.07 -17.91 3.73
N THR A 123 -1.11 -17.08 3.37
CA THR A 123 -0.18 -16.46 4.33
C THR A 123 -0.60 -15.08 4.83
N GLN A 124 -1.71 -14.52 4.38
CA GLN A 124 -2.17 -13.20 4.82
C GLN A 124 -2.35 -13.12 6.35
N VAL A 125 -3.15 -14.01 6.91
CA VAL A 125 -3.43 -14.01 8.36
C VAL A 125 -2.24 -14.56 9.16
N PRO A 126 -1.63 -15.71 8.82
CA PRO A 126 -0.40 -16.16 9.46
C PRO A 126 0.74 -15.15 9.38
N GLY A 127 0.89 -14.46 8.25
CA GLY A 127 1.88 -13.41 8.06
C GLY A 127 1.66 -12.21 8.97
N GLY A 128 0.40 -11.80 9.16
CA GLY A 128 0.03 -10.78 10.15
C GLY A 128 0.41 -11.17 11.57
N TYR A 129 0.20 -12.43 11.93
CA TYR A 129 0.62 -12.99 13.22
C TYR A 129 2.15 -12.99 13.36
N LEU A 130 2.87 -13.42 12.33
CA LEU A 130 4.35 -13.41 12.32
C LEU A 130 4.89 -11.99 12.48
N ALA A 131 4.36 -11.02 11.73
CA ALA A 131 4.78 -9.63 11.81
C ALA A 131 4.40 -8.94 13.14
N ALA A 132 3.42 -9.48 13.88
CA ALA A 132 3.09 -9.02 15.23
C ALA A 132 4.03 -9.62 16.29
N LYS A 133 4.53 -10.84 16.06
CA LYS A 133 5.36 -11.60 17.02
C LYS A 133 6.86 -11.36 16.84
N PHE A 134 7.32 -11.24 15.60
CA PHE A 134 8.72 -11.03 15.24
C PHE A 134 8.95 -9.61 14.74
N PRO A 135 10.21 -9.12 14.67
CA PRO A 135 10.52 -7.82 14.10
C PRO A 135 9.97 -7.69 12.67
N ALA A 136 8.99 -6.82 12.49
CA ALA A 136 8.24 -6.71 11.25
C ALA A 136 9.12 -6.29 10.05
N ASN A 137 10.17 -5.49 10.29
CA ASN A 137 11.16 -5.12 9.29
C ASN A 137 11.94 -6.34 8.76
N HIS A 138 12.27 -7.31 9.63
CA HIS A 138 12.91 -8.57 9.22
C HIS A 138 11.96 -9.42 8.39
N VAL A 139 10.70 -9.57 8.83
CA VAL A 139 9.67 -10.31 8.08
C VAL A 139 9.50 -9.73 6.67
N PHE A 140 9.44 -8.40 6.55
CA PHE A 140 9.32 -7.70 5.27
C PHE A 140 10.53 -7.94 4.36
N GLY A 141 11.74 -7.75 4.89
CA GLY A 141 13.00 -7.94 4.15
C GLY A 141 13.21 -9.37 3.67
N PHE A 142 12.95 -10.37 4.53
CA PHE A 142 13.03 -11.78 4.15
C PHE A 142 12.01 -12.15 3.08
N ALA A 143 10.77 -11.70 3.23
CA ALA A 143 9.71 -11.99 2.27
C ALA A 143 10.10 -11.54 0.87
N LEU A 144 10.54 -10.29 0.74
CA LEU A 144 10.92 -9.74 -0.56
C LEU A 144 12.23 -10.36 -1.09
N GLY A 145 13.22 -10.60 -0.23
CA GLY A 145 14.48 -11.25 -0.61
C GLY A 145 14.26 -12.66 -1.15
N ILE A 146 13.46 -13.48 -0.47
CA ILE A 146 13.16 -14.86 -0.91
C ILE A 146 12.33 -14.84 -2.18
N SER A 147 11.31 -13.96 -2.30
CA SER A 147 10.53 -13.82 -3.53
C SER A 147 11.40 -13.45 -4.71
N SER A 148 12.32 -12.49 -4.53
CA SER A 148 13.27 -12.05 -5.54
C SER A 148 14.24 -13.17 -5.95
N PHE A 149 14.71 -13.95 -4.98
CA PHE A 149 15.55 -15.12 -5.24
C PHE A 149 14.80 -16.18 -6.06
N LEU A 150 13.58 -16.53 -5.68
CA LEU A 150 12.74 -17.45 -6.43
C LEU A 150 12.46 -16.97 -7.86
N ASN A 151 12.37 -15.64 -8.05
CA ASN A 151 12.13 -15.05 -9.36
C ASN A 151 13.24 -15.37 -10.38
N LEU A 152 14.48 -15.51 -9.93
CA LEU A 152 15.61 -15.86 -10.79
C LEU A 152 15.48 -17.28 -11.39
N PHE A 153 14.75 -18.17 -10.73
CA PHE A 153 14.58 -19.55 -11.19
C PHE A 153 13.39 -19.76 -12.13
N ILE A 154 12.49 -18.79 -12.28
CA ILE A 154 11.33 -18.91 -13.17
C ILE A 154 11.71 -19.20 -14.62
N PRO A 155 12.73 -18.53 -15.23
CA PRO A 155 13.13 -18.86 -16.60
C PRO A 155 13.65 -20.29 -16.76
N PHE A 156 14.31 -20.83 -15.74
CA PHE A 156 14.76 -22.23 -15.76
C PHE A 156 13.58 -23.19 -15.58
N ALA A 157 12.68 -22.91 -14.66
CA ALA A 157 11.49 -23.70 -14.40
C ALA A 157 10.57 -23.81 -15.64
N ALA A 158 10.43 -22.72 -16.39
CA ALA A 158 9.63 -22.69 -17.61
C ALA A 158 10.14 -23.66 -18.68
N LYS A 159 11.46 -23.87 -18.76
CA LYS A 159 12.08 -24.84 -19.67
C LYS A 159 11.83 -26.29 -19.26
N ILE A 160 11.53 -26.56 -17.99
CA ILE A 160 11.26 -27.91 -17.49
C ILE A 160 9.79 -28.26 -17.72
N HIS A 161 8.88 -27.50 -17.08
CA HIS A 161 7.43 -27.72 -17.15
C HIS A 161 6.66 -26.57 -16.50
N TYR A 162 5.47 -26.22 -17.04
CA TYR A 162 4.62 -25.17 -16.44
C TYR A 162 4.26 -25.44 -14.96
N GLY A 163 4.11 -26.71 -14.56
CA GLY A 163 3.87 -27.08 -13.17
C GLY A 163 4.98 -26.68 -12.21
N VAL A 164 6.25 -26.67 -12.65
CA VAL A 164 7.38 -26.18 -11.84
C VAL A 164 7.28 -24.66 -11.67
N VAL A 165 6.88 -23.94 -12.72
CA VAL A 165 6.61 -22.49 -12.63
C VAL A 165 5.49 -22.22 -11.64
N MET A 166 4.39 -22.99 -11.68
CA MET A 166 3.28 -22.86 -10.71
C MET A 166 3.77 -23.03 -9.27
N ILE A 167 4.60 -24.05 -8.99
CA ILE A 167 5.16 -24.26 -7.64
C ILE A 167 5.97 -23.04 -7.20
N LEU A 168 6.85 -22.52 -8.05
CA LEU A 168 7.63 -21.32 -7.74
C LEU A 168 6.72 -20.11 -7.51
N ARG A 169 5.66 -19.92 -8.30
CA ARG A 169 4.69 -18.86 -8.14
C ARG A 169 3.90 -18.97 -6.83
N ILE A 170 3.49 -20.19 -6.44
CA ILE A 170 2.86 -20.45 -5.14
C ILE A 170 3.82 -20.09 -4.00
N LEU A 171 5.09 -20.51 -4.08
CA LEU A 171 6.10 -20.17 -3.09
C LEU A 171 6.36 -18.67 -3.01
N GLN A 172 6.43 -17.95 -4.13
CA GLN A 172 6.49 -16.49 -4.16
C GLN A 172 5.27 -15.88 -3.48
N GLY A 173 4.07 -16.36 -3.80
CA GLY A 173 2.84 -15.93 -3.15
C GLY A 173 2.87 -16.13 -1.63
N LEU A 174 3.31 -17.31 -1.17
CA LEU A 174 3.43 -17.64 0.26
C LEU A 174 4.35 -16.65 1.00
N VAL A 175 5.50 -16.29 0.42
CA VAL A 175 6.41 -15.34 1.07
C VAL A 175 5.97 -13.89 0.91
N GLU A 176 5.36 -13.51 -0.20
CA GLU A 176 4.88 -12.14 -0.42
C GLU A 176 3.58 -11.82 0.34
N GLY A 177 2.77 -12.82 0.69
CA GLY A 177 1.54 -12.61 1.44
C GLY A 177 1.74 -11.96 2.81
N VAL A 178 2.95 -12.01 3.37
CA VAL A 178 3.28 -11.35 4.64
C VAL A 178 3.70 -9.89 4.48
N THR A 179 3.94 -9.37 3.27
CA THR A 179 4.55 -8.05 3.05
C THR A 179 3.69 -6.89 3.54
N TYR A 180 2.40 -6.85 3.18
CA TYR A 180 1.48 -5.81 3.66
C TYR A 180 1.24 -5.84 5.16
N PRO A 181 0.98 -7.01 5.78
CA PRO A 181 0.95 -7.15 7.22
C PRO A 181 2.23 -6.67 7.90
N ALA A 182 3.40 -7.02 7.37
CA ALA A 182 4.69 -6.60 7.92
C ALA A 182 4.90 -5.09 7.83
N ALA A 183 4.51 -4.46 6.72
CA ALA A 183 4.57 -3.00 6.60
C ALA A 183 3.73 -2.29 7.67
N HIS A 184 2.53 -2.79 7.99
CA HIS A 184 1.74 -2.26 9.10
C HIS A 184 2.41 -2.48 10.46
N GLY A 185 3.12 -3.60 10.63
CA GLY A 185 3.95 -3.86 11.81
C GLY A 185 5.11 -2.86 11.97
N ILE A 186 5.74 -2.43 10.88
CA ILE A 186 6.78 -1.40 10.87
C ILE A 186 6.18 -0.05 11.29
N TRP A 187 5.05 0.35 10.70
CA TRP A 187 4.42 1.65 10.98
C TRP A 187 3.86 1.77 12.40
N ARG A 188 3.63 0.67 13.08
CA ARG A 188 3.32 0.67 14.51
C ARG A 188 4.37 1.42 15.34
N TRP A 189 5.66 1.27 14.99
CA TRP A 189 6.79 1.82 15.74
C TRP A 189 7.35 3.11 15.16
N TRP A 190 7.21 3.31 13.83
CA TRP A 190 7.85 4.40 13.11
C TRP A 190 6.90 5.55 12.74
N ALA A 191 5.57 5.36 12.87
CA ALA A 191 4.61 6.37 12.45
C ALA A 191 3.95 7.08 13.64
N PRO A 192 4.38 8.34 13.95
CA PRO A 192 3.66 9.19 14.88
C PRO A 192 2.19 9.32 14.48
N PRO A 193 1.23 9.35 15.44
CA PRO A 193 -0.19 9.41 15.10
C PRO A 193 -0.55 10.52 14.11
N LEU A 194 0.03 11.72 14.25
CA LEU A 194 -0.27 12.87 13.38
C LEU A 194 0.36 12.83 11.98
N GLU A 195 1.36 11.97 11.74
CA GLU A 195 2.00 11.77 10.43
C GLU A 195 1.69 10.38 9.83
N ARG A 196 0.85 9.61 10.49
CA ARG A 196 0.60 8.20 10.18
C ARG A 196 0.04 7.99 8.78
N SER A 197 -0.87 8.85 8.33
CA SER A 197 -1.44 8.75 6.98
C SER A 197 -0.41 9.07 5.92
N THR A 198 0.39 10.11 6.13
CA THR A 198 1.47 10.50 5.21
C THR A 198 2.51 9.38 5.07
N LEU A 199 3.03 8.86 6.18
CA LEU A 199 4.07 7.83 6.16
C LEU A 199 3.58 6.52 5.56
N ALA A 200 2.38 6.07 5.93
CA ALA A 200 1.78 4.86 5.38
C ALA A 200 1.49 5.01 3.87
N THR A 201 0.93 6.14 3.44
CA THR A 201 0.67 6.38 2.01
C THR A 201 1.95 6.50 1.21
N ILE A 202 3.00 7.14 1.71
CA ILE A 202 4.32 7.17 1.07
C ILE A 202 4.87 5.74 0.92
N SER A 203 4.80 4.93 1.96
CA SER A 203 5.26 3.54 1.91
C SER A 203 4.53 2.72 0.86
N PHE A 204 3.21 2.87 0.78
CA PHE A 204 2.39 2.15 -0.19
C PHE A 204 2.40 2.80 -1.58
N THR A 205 2.80 4.05 -1.73
CA THR A 205 2.75 4.81 -2.99
C THR A 205 4.05 5.44 -3.45
N GLY A 206 5.06 5.55 -2.59
CA GLY A 206 6.40 5.99 -2.98
C GLY A 206 6.60 7.47 -3.18
N SER A 207 5.88 8.34 -2.50
CA SER A 207 6.06 9.77 -2.68
C SER A 207 6.55 10.48 -1.42
N ALA A 208 7.83 10.77 -1.35
CA ALA A 208 8.30 12.00 -0.71
C ALA A 208 8.09 13.16 -1.70
N ALA A 209 7.66 14.30 -1.20
CA ALA A 209 7.12 15.45 -1.95
C ALA A 209 8.00 16.09 -3.05
N ILE A 210 9.13 15.51 -3.41
CA ILE A 210 10.11 16.06 -4.36
C ILE A 210 10.31 15.18 -5.60
N TYR A 211 9.91 13.89 -5.58
CA TYR A 211 10.30 12.95 -6.64
C TYR A 211 9.12 12.12 -7.14
N PHE A 212 8.51 12.60 -8.17
CA PHE A 212 7.29 12.22 -8.88
C PHE A 212 7.26 10.81 -9.52
N ILE A 213 8.21 9.90 -9.28
CA ILE A 213 8.40 8.77 -10.20
C ILE A 213 8.24 7.38 -9.56
N PHE A 214 8.26 7.22 -8.23
CA PHE A 214 8.32 5.88 -7.62
C PHE A 214 7.20 5.63 -6.59
N CYS A 215 6.17 4.94 -7.02
CA CYS A 215 5.03 4.53 -6.19
C CYS A 215 4.84 3.01 -6.20
N SER A 216 4.25 2.39 -5.17
CA SER A 216 3.85 0.99 -5.23
C SER A 216 2.71 0.76 -6.25
N TYR A 217 1.84 1.75 -6.43
CA TYR A 217 0.94 1.79 -7.60
C TYR A 217 1.70 2.12 -8.89
N ALA A 218 2.80 2.87 -8.83
CA ALA A 218 3.76 2.96 -9.92
C ALA A 218 4.48 1.62 -10.18
N GLY A 219 4.50 0.70 -9.23
CA GLY A 219 4.97 -0.68 -9.47
C GLY A 219 4.14 -1.38 -10.55
N ALA A 220 2.83 -1.21 -10.57
CA ALA A 220 1.99 -1.68 -11.67
C ALA A 220 2.17 -0.79 -12.92
N VAL A 221 2.19 0.53 -12.75
CA VAL A 221 2.29 1.52 -13.83
C VAL A 221 3.67 1.55 -14.49
N LEU A 222 4.75 1.31 -13.76
CA LEU A 222 6.12 1.23 -14.26
C LEU A 222 6.58 -0.21 -14.47
N GLY A 223 6.10 -1.13 -13.64
CA GLY A 223 6.47 -2.55 -13.71
C GLY A 223 6.01 -3.20 -15.01
N ILE A 224 4.77 -2.95 -15.43
CA ILE A 224 4.24 -3.50 -16.68
C ILE A 224 4.99 -2.97 -17.90
N PRO A 225 5.13 -1.64 -18.12
CA PRO A 225 5.91 -1.13 -19.24
C PRO A 225 7.39 -1.51 -19.19
N LEU A 226 8.02 -1.50 -18.01
CA LEU A 226 9.41 -1.90 -17.87
C LEU A 226 9.60 -3.39 -18.20
N SER A 227 8.71 -4.25 -17.73
CA SER A 227 8.70 -5.67 -18.11
C SER A 227 8.48 -5.83 -19.61
N GLY A 228 7.58 -5.04 -20.22
CA GLY A 228 7.35 -5.01 -21.67
C GLY A 228 8.60 -4.62 -22.45
N ILE A 229 9.23 -3.51 -22.07
CA ILE A 229 10.48 -3.02 -22.69
C ILE A 229 11.58 -4.08 -22.59
N LEU A 230 11.81 -4.63 -21.39
CA LEU A 230 12.83 -5.67 -21.20
C LEU A 230 12.54 -6.92 -22.03
N THR A 231 11.26 -7.29 -22.15
CA THR A 231 10.82 -8.46 -22.91
C THR A 231 10.92 -8.24 -24.41
N GLU A 232 10.57 -7.05 -24.90
CA GLU A 232 10.56 -6.69 -26.32
C GLU A 232 11.98 -6.49 -26.87
N TYR A 233 12.79 -5.66 -26.20
CA TYR A 233 14.13 -5.29 -26.72
C TYR A 233 15.24 -6.25 -26.35
N LEU A 234 15.07 -7.05 -25.29
CA LEU A 234 16.09 -8.01 -24.87
C LEU A 234 15.55 -9.45 -24.97
N ASN A 235 14.91 -9.93 -23.95
CA ASN A 235 14.25 -11.24 -23.89
C ASN A 235 13.33 -11.30 -22.67
N TRP A 236 12.27 -12.12 -22.71
CA TRP A 236 11.37 -12.31 -21.59
C TRP A 236 12.08 -12.77 -20.29
N GLN A 237 13.16 -13.56 -20.40
CA GLN A 237 13.94 -14.02 -19.25
C GLN A 237 14.63 -12.87 -18.51
N VAL A 238 15.06 -11.83 -19.25
CA VAL A 238 15.79 -10.69 -18.68
C VAL A 238 14.93 -9.94 -17.67
N ALA A 239 13.63 -9.85 -17.91
CA ALA A 239 12.71 -9.21 -16.96
C ALA A 239 12.69 -9.93 -15.61
N PHE A 240 12.71 -11.27 -15.59
CA PHE A 240 12.80 -12.06 -14.35
C PHE A 240 14.13 -11.86 -13.63
N TYR A 241 15.24 -11.88 -14.36
CA TYR A 241 16.56 -11.67 -13.78
C TYR A 241 16.72 -10.25 -13.25
N PHE A 242 16.20 -9.25 -13.95
CA PHE A 242 16.23 -7.84 -13.54
C PHE A 242 15.55 -7.64 -12.18
N TYR A 243 14.28 -8.02 -12.04
CA TYR A 243 13.56 -7.87 -10.79
C TYR A 243 14.14 -8.74 -9.67
N GLY A 244 14.60 -9.95 -9.98
CA GLY A 244 15.25 -10.83 -9.02
C GLY A 244 16.53 -10.24 -8.46
N LEU A 245 17.43 -9.74 -9.31
CA LEU A 245 18.70 -9.14 -8.87
C LEU A 245 18.51 -7.83 -8.11
N ILE A 246 17.66 -6.93 -8.62
CA ILE A 246 17.37 -5.66 -7.93
C ILE A 246 16.73 -5.93 -6.57
N GLY A 247 15.85 -6.91 -6.46
CA GLY A 247 15.22 -7.25 -5.20
C GLY A 247 16.17 -7.85 -4.18
N ILE A 248 17.15 -8.66 -4.60
CA ILE A 248 18.20 -9.17 -3.71
C ILE A 248 19.10 -8.03 -3.24
N ILE A 249 19.53 -7.13 -4.14
CA ILE A 249 20.33 -5.95 -3.79
C ILE A 249 19.56 -5.07 -2.81
N TRP A 250 18.28 -4.81 -3.10
CA TRP A 250 17.42 -4.04 -2.21
C TRP A 250 17.27 -4.70 -0.83
N SER A 251 17.11 -6.02 -0.77
CA SER A 251 17.02 -6.75 0.50
C SER A 251 18.30 -6.62 1.32
N GLY A 252 19.48 -6.71 0.71
CA GLY A 252 20.75 -6.46 1.39
C GLY A 252 20.84 -5.04 1.96
N TYR A 253 20.42 -4.03 1.18
CA TYR A 253 20.35 -2.66 1.62
C TYR A 253 19.33 -2.45 2.75
N TRP A 254 18.14 -3.08 2.65
CA TRP A 254 17.11 -3.06 3.66
C TRP A 254 17.61 -3.58 5.01
N TRP A 255 18.34 -4.70 5.01
CA TRP A 255 18.94 -5.28 6.23
C TRP A 255 19.96 -4.35 6.91
N TYR A 256 20.67 -3.55 6.14
CA TYR A 256 21.63 -2.60 6.66
C TYR A 256 20.98 -1.34 7.25
N PHE A 257 19.85 -0.88 6.67
CA PHE A 257 19.22 0.39 7.04
C PHE A 257 17.99 0.27 7.92
N SER A 258 17.31 -0.87 7.94
CA SER A 258 16.03 -1.03 8.62
C SER A 258 16.19 -1.60 10.00
N TYR A 259 15.65 -0.90 11.00
CA TYR A 259 15.61 -1.32 12.39
C TYR A 259 14.18 -1.43 12.87
N GLU A 260 13.91 -2.34 13.85
CA GLU A 260 12.56 -2.58 14.37
C GLU A 260 11.95 -1.32 14.99
N ARG A 261 12.77 -0.57 15.76
CA ARG A 261 12.32 0.58 16.57
C ARG A 261 13.28 1.75 16.45
N PRO A 262 12.78 3.00 16.65
CA PRO A 262 13.64 4.18 16.72
C PRO A 262 14.73 4.07 17.77
N ALA A 263 14.42 3.53 18.97
CA ALA A 263 15.36 3.41 20.08
C ALA A 263 16.65 2.65 19.77
N ILE A 264 16.64 1.70 18.85
CA ILE A 264 17.81 0.88 18.48
C ILE A 264 18.49 1.33 17.18
N HIS A 265 18.00 2.40 16.55
CA HIS A 265 18.54 2.85 15.28
C HIS A 265 19.81 3.69 15.50
N PRO A 266 20.99 3.30 14.95
CA PRO A 266 22.28 3.93 15.29
C PRO A 266 22.44 5.36 14.76
N LYS A 267 21.68 5.76 13.75
CA LYS A 267 21.83 7.05 13.05
C LYS A 267 20.65 8.01 13.25
N ILE A 268 19.67 7.66 14.06
CA ILE A 268 18.53 8.55 14.31
C ILE A 268 18.97 9.72 15.18
N SER A 269 18.47 10.93 14.90
CA SER A 269 18.68 12.06 15.79
C SER A 269 17.89 11.89 17.08
N GLU A 270 18.47 12.34 18.21
CA GLU A 270 17.78 12.27 19.52
C GLU A 270 16.43 12.98 19.48
N ALA A 271 16.36 14.15 18.84
CA ALA A 271 15.11 14.90 18.69
C ALA A 271 14.04 14.12 17.91
N GLU A 272 14.41 13.40 16.85
CA GLU A 272 13.46 12.59 16.09
C GLU A 272 13.03 11.35 16.90
N ARG A 273 13.95 10.70 17.61
CA ARG A 273 13.65 9.57 18.48
C ARG A 273 12.64 9.93 19.54
N VAL A 274 12.93 10.99 20.31
CA VAL A 274 12.05 11.50 21.38
C VAL A 274 10.68 11.89 20.82
N TYR A 275 10.66 12.60 19.68
CA TYR A 275 9.40 12.98 19.03
C TYR A 275 8.53 11.76 18.69
N ILE A 276 9.13 10.69 18.11
CA ILE A 276 8.39 9.48 17.73
C ILE A 276 7.90 8.76 19.00
N GLU A 277 8.78 8.55 19.99
CA GLU A 277 8.48 7.80 21.21
C GLU A 277 7.41 8.49 22.07
N GLU A 278 7.51 9.80 22.27
CA GLU A 278 6.50 10.58 22.98
C GLU A 278 5.16 10.62 22.24
N SER A 279 5.18 10.77 20.91
CA SER A 279 3.96 10.82 20.11
C SER A 279 3.20 9.48 20.10
N ILE A 280 3.92 8.35 20.16
CA ILE A 280 3.31 7.01 20.21
C ILE A 280 2.86 6.67 21.64
N GLY A 281 3.48 7.28 22.66
CA GLY A 281 3.17 7.14 24.08
C GLY A 281 3.94 6.01 24.77
N GLU A 282 3.89 5.99 26.12
CA GLU A 282 4.63 5.06 26.98
C GLU A 282 4.38 3.58 26.72
N ALA A 283 3.29 3.24 26.06
CA ALA A 283 3.04 1.87 25.60
C ALA A 283 4.14 1.32 24.68
N SER A 284 5.03 2.20 24.16
CA SER A 284 6.15 1.80 23.30
C SER A 284 7.37 1.28 24.07
N SER A 285 7.62 1.73 25.30
CA SER A 285 8.96 1.55 25.91
C SER A 285 9.13 0.26 26.74
N ILE A 286 8.19 -0.12 27.58
CA ILE A 286 8.43 -1.20 28.57
C ILE A 286 7.35 -2.31 28.54
N ALA A 287 6.07 -1.96 28.45
CA ALA A 287 4.96 -2.94 28.50
C ALA A 287 4.86 -3.84 27.26
N ASN A 288 5.60 -3.54 26.19
CA ASN A 288 5.50 -4.22 24.91
C ASN A 288 6.50 -5.36 24.67
N LYS A 289 7.32 -5.71 25.65
CA LYS A 289 8.25 -6.88 25.54
C LYS A 289 7.54 -8.22 25.67
N THR A 290 6.38 -8.25 26.29
CA THR A 290 5.62 -9.50 26.45
C THR A 290 4.67 -9.71 25.29
N TRP A 291 4.82 -10.85 24.61
CA TRP A 291 3.87 -11.32 23.62
C TRP A 291 2.51 -11.57 24.29
N VAL A 292 1.47 -10.89 23.82
CA VAL A 292 0.10 -11.11 24.27
C VAL A 292 -0.67 -11.83 23.17
N LYS A 293 -1.40 -12.88 23.55
CA LYS A 293 -2.22 -13.64 22.60
C LYS A 293 -3.25 -12.70 21.93
N PRO A 294 -3.38 -12.73 20.59
CA PRO A 294 -4.36 -11.91 19.90
C PRO A 294 -5.79 -12.27 20.33
N PRO A 295 -6.65 -11.27 20.57
CA PRO A 295 -8.04 -11.49 20.94
C PRO A 295 -8.90 -11.79 19.70
N TRP A 296 -8.73 -12.96 19.09
CA TRP A 296 -9.37 -13.36 17.83
C TRP A 296 -10.88 -13.13 17.83
N ARG A 297 -11.57 -13.47 18.94
CA ARG A 297 -13.02 -13.25 19.04
C ARG A 297 -13.38 -11.77 18.85
N CYS A 298 -12.60 -10.85 19.43
CA CYS A 298 -12.84 -9.42 19.31
C CYS A 298 -12.63 -8.93 17.87
N PHE A 299 -11.68 -9.50 17.12
CA PHE A 299 -11.46 -9.12 15.72
C PHE A 299 -12.69 -9.40 14.86
N PHE A 300 -13.35 -10.56 15.07
CA PHE A 300 -14.52 -10.93 14.27
C PHE A 300 -15.86 -10.38 14.80
N THR A 301 -15.90 -9.84 16.01
CA THR A 301 -17.11 -9.20 16.55
C THR A 301 -17.10 -7.68 16.50
N SER A 302 -15.94 -7.06 16.25
CA SER A 302 -15.78 -5.61 16.22
C SER A 302 -16.30 -4.99 14.91
N LYS A 303 -17.29 -4.09 15.03
CA LYS A 303 -17.85 -3.36 13.88
C LYS A 303 -16.81 -2.53 13.10
N PRO A 304 -15.89 -1.78 13.76
CA PRO A 304 -14.83 -1.06 13.04
C PRO A 304 -13.90 -1.97 12.24
N VAL A 305 -13.61 -3.19 12.73
CA VAL A 305 -12.79 -4.15 11.98
C VAL A 305 -13.52 -4.59 10.70
N TRP A 306 -14.79 -4.91 10.80
CA TRP A 306 -15.61 -5.25 9.62
C TRP A 306 -15.72 -4.08 8.64
N ALA A 307 -15.80 -2.84 9.12
CA ALA A 307 -15.79 -1.67 8.24
C ALA A 307 -14.53 -1.61 7.37
N ILE A 308 -13.35 -1.88 7.96
CA ILE A 308 -12.09 -1.93 7.23
C ILE A 308 -12.06 -3.12 6.25
N ILE A 309 -12.54 -4.30 6.67
CA ILE A 309 -12.61 -5.50 5.81
C ILE A 309 -13.46 -5.22 4.57
N VAL A 310 -14.66 -4.67 4.75
CA VAL A 310 -15.58 -4.34 3.65
C VAL A 310 -14.96 -3.28 2.73
N ALA A 311 -14.34 -2.23 3.27
CA ALA A 311 -13.66 -1.22 2.47
C ALA A 311 -12.51 -1.82 1.63
N ASN A 312 -11.73 -2.74 2.21
CA ASN A 312 -10.66 -3.43 1.48
C ASN A 312 -11.20 -4.36 0.39
N PHE A 313 -12.33 -5.04 0.63
CA PHE A 313 -13.04 -5.82 -0.38
C PHE A 313 -13.45 -4.96 -1.57
N CYS A 314 -14.14 -3.84 -1.33
CA CYS A 314 -14.60 -2.91 -2.37
C CYS A 314 -13.43 -2.39 -3.20
N ARG A 315 -12.38 -1.92 -2.52
CA ARG A 315 -11.16 -1.44 -3.17
C ARG A 315 -10.52 -2.50 -4.05
N SER A 316 -10.39 -3.73 -3.54
CA SER A 316 -9.77 -4.83 -4.28
C SER A 316 -10.58 -5.25 -5.49
N TRP A 317 -11.92 -5.27 -5.38
CA TRP A 317 -12.79 -5.56 -6.50
C TRP A 317 -12.54 -4.64 -7.69
N SER A 318 -12.61 -3.32 -7.50
CA SER A 318 -12.39 -2.36 -8.59
C SER A 318 -10.94 -2.35 -9.07
N PHE A 319 -9.97 -2.51 -8.17
CA PHE A 319 -8.56 -2.55 -8.56
C PHE A 319 -8.26 -3.74 -9.49
N TYR A 320 -8.73 -4.94 -9.16
CA TYR A 320 -8.51 -6.12 -9.99
C TYR A 320 -9.38 -6.11 -11.24
N LEU A 321 -10.59 -5.55 -11.19
CA LEU A 321 -11.41 -5.29 -12.36
C LEU A 321 -10.62 -4.49 -13.41
N LEU A 322 -10.03 -3.38 -12.98
CA LEU A 322 -9.35 -2.48 -13.91
C LEU A 322 -8.00 -3.03 -14.38
N ILE A 323 -7.18 -3.60 -13.49
CA ILE A 323 -5.89 -4.16 -13.90
C ILE A 323 -6.06 -5.30 -14.91
N ASN A 324 -7.06 -6.16 -14.72
CA ASN A 324 -7.22 -7.35 -15.55
C ASN A 324 -8.07 -7.08 -16.80
N SER A 325 -9.13 -6.26 -16.69
CA SER A 325 -10.17 -6.21 -17.70
C SER A 325 -10.33 -4.83 -18.38
N GLN A 326 -9.57 -3.81 -17.97
CA GLN A 326 -9.69 -2.46 -18.54
C GLN A 326 -9.37 -2.42 -20.04
N ALA A 327 -8.31 -3.12 -20.47
CA ALA A 327 -7.91 -3.15 -21.88
C ALA A 327 -8.95 -3.85 -22.75
N GLU A 328 -9.57 -4.90 -22.22
CA GLU A 328 -10.64 -5.64 -22.87
C GLU A 328 -11.91 -4.81 -22.98
N TYR A 329 -12.30 -4.12 -21.92
CA TYR A 329 -13.40 -3.14 -21.95
C TYR A 329 -13.19 -2.08 -23.02
N PHE A 330 -11.98 -1.53 -23.15
CA PHE A 330 -11.71 -0.52 -24.17
C PHE A 330 -11.83 -1.09 -25.59
N ARG A 331 -11.39 -2.32 -25.80
CA ARG A 331 -11.47 -3.01 -27.09
C ARG A 331 -12.91 -3.37 -27.46
N GLU A 332 -13.65 -3.99 -26.54
CA GLU A 332 -14.96 -4.60 -26.83
C GLU A 332 -16.11 -3.62 -26.73
N ALA A 333 -16.13 -2.80 -25.67
CA ALA A 333 -17.25 -1.87 -25.44
C ALA A 333 -17.09 -0.53 -26.15
N LEU A 334 -15.84 -0.09 -26.42
CA LEU A 334 -15.56 1.24 -26.95
C LEU A 334 -14.91 1.20 -28.35
N ASP A 335 -14.65 0.01 -28.89
CA ASP A 335 -13.93 -0.19 -30.16
C ASP A 335 -12.62 0.61 -30.24
N TYR A 336 -11.92 0.70 -29.10
CA TYR A 336 -10.71 1.47 -28.92
C TYR A 336 -9.49 0.59 -28.78
N ASN A 337 -8.56 0.68 -29.75
CA ASN A 337 -7.32 -0.09 -29.71
C ASN A 337 -6.29 0.57 -28.79
N VAL A 338 -6.12 -0.01 -27.60
CA VAL A 338 -5.16 0.43 -26.56
C VAL A 338 -3.71 0.39 -27.07
N GLY A 339 -3.37 -0.53 -27.98
CA GLY A 339 -2.03 -0.63 -28.57
C GLY A 339 -1.57 0.63 -29.30
N LYS A 340 -2.50 1.46 -29.79
CA LYS A 340 -2.18 2.75 -30.44
C LYS A 340 -1.80 3.84 -29.44
N ASN A 341 -2.23 3.75 -28.18
CA ASN A 341 -1.92 4.73 -27.15
C ASN A 341 -1.92 4.11 -25.73
N PRO A 342 -0.85 3.39 -25.36
CA PRO A 342 -0.72 2.73 -24.06
C PRO A 342 -0.79 3.71 -22.87
N LEU A 343 -0.43 4.98 -23.09
CA LEU A 343 -0.46 6.01 -22.06
C LEU A 343 -1.89 6.28 -21.55
N LEU A 344 -2.90 6.21 -22.45
CA LEU A 344 -4.29 6.37 -22.05
C LEU A 344 -4.79 5.23 -21.15
N ALA A 345 -4.30 4.02 -21.34
CA ALA A 345 -4.60 2.90 -20.47
C ALA A 345 -3.96 3.05 -19.08
N ALA A 346 -2.77 3.64 -19.01
CA ALA A 346 -2.06 3.87 -17.75
C ALA A 346 -2.59 5.09 -16.97
N LEU A 347 -3.29 6.01 -17.64
CA LEU A 347 -3.71 7.31 -17.09
C LEU A 347 -4.53 7.21 -15.78
N PRO A 348 -5.51 6.30 -15.62
CA PRO A 348 -6.23 6.14 -14.35
C PRO A 348 -5.30 5.82 -13.18
N HIS A 349 -4.40 4.88 -13.35
CA HIS A 349 -3.47 4.45 -12.30
C HIS A 349 -2.39 5.49 -12.00
N LEU A 350 -1.93 6.25 -13.02
CA LEU A 350 -1.04 7.40 -12.85
C LEU A 350 -1.71 8.49 -12.00
N THR A 351 -2.96 8.82 -12.31
CA THR A 351 -3.73 9.82 -11.56
C THR A 351 -3.88 9.39 -10.10
N MET A 352 -4.23 8.14 -9.84
CA MET A 352 -4.29 7.60 -8.49
C MET A 352 -2.94 7.72 -7.77
N SER A 353 -1.85 7.38 -8.45
CA SER A 353 -0.50 7.45 -7.88
C SER A 353 -0.12 8.86 -7.42
N CYS A 354 -0.57 9.89 -8.13
CA CYS A 354 -0.38 11.29 -7.73
C CYS A 354 -1.29 11.70 -6.56
N ILE A 355 -2.53 11.21 -6.55
CA ILE A 355 -3.53 11.61 -5.54
C ILE A 355 -3.25 10.98 -4.18
N VAL A 356 -2.81 9.73 -4.10
CA VAL A 356 -2.67 9.03 -2.81
C VAL A 356 -1.73 9.75 -1.82
N PRO A 357 -0.54 10.24 -2.18
CA PRO A 357 0.30 10.99 -1.25
C PRO A 357 -0.30 12.34 -0.84
N PHE A 358 -0.97 13.01 -1.78
CA PHE A 358 -1.71 14.24 -1.46
C PHE A 358 -2.82 13.95 -0.46
N ALA A 359 -3.57 12.88 -0.65
CA ALA A 359 -4.63 12.44 0.25
C ALA A 359 -4.09 12.11 1.65
N GLY A 360 -2.91 11.48 1.75
CA GLY A 360 -2.25 11.23 3.03
C GLY A 360 -1.94 12.52 3.79
N LYS A 361 -1.32 13.49 3.13
CA LYS A 361 -1.03 14.81 3.71
C LYS A 361 -2.29 15.58 4.09
N LEU A 362 -3.30 15.55 3.23
CA LEU A 362 -4.58 16.19 3.49
C LEU A 362 -5.28 15.58 4.72
N ALA A 363 -5.27 14.25 4.84
CA ALA A 363 -5.85 13.55 5.99
C ALA A 363 -5.15 13.94 7.30
N ASP A 364 -3.81 13.97 7.32
CA ASP A 364 -3.05 14.35 8.50
C ASP A 364 -3.24 15.84 8.83
N TYR A 365 -3.29 16.72 7.83
CA TYR A 365 -3.58 18.14 8.02
C TYR A 365 -4.97 18.40 8.62
N LEU A 366 -6.00 17.73 8.08
CA LEU A 366 -7.38 17.85 8.60
C LEU A 366 -7.49 17.31 10.03
N ARG A 367 -6.79 16.22 10.34
CA ARG A 367 -6.75 15.62 11.66
C ARG A 367 -6.04 16.52 12.68
N THR A 368 -4.96 17.15 12.29
CA THR A 368 -4.15 17.98 13.19
C THR A 368 -4.87 19.29 13.56
N ASN A 369 -5.63 19.87 12.62
CA ASN A 369 -6.11 21.23 12.78
C ASN A 369 -7.62 21.34 13.02
N TYR A 370 -8.44 20.41 12.50
CA TYR A 370 -9.89 20.66 12.41
C TYR A 370 -10.79 19.51 12.86
N LEU A 371 -10.42 18.25 12.63
CA LEU A 371 -11.36 17.14 12.70
C LEU A 371 -10.83 15.97 13.55
N SER A 372 -11.76 15.21 14.14
CA SER A 372 -11.42 13.97 14.82
C SER A 372 -10.90 12.91 13.84
N THR A 373 -10.09 11.97 14.33
CA THR A 373 -9.58 10.85 13.51
C THR A 373 -10.72 10.09 12.84
N THR A 374 -11.80 9.78 13.57
CA THR A 374 -12.98 9.08 13.03
C THR A 374 -13.60 9.83 11.86
N THR A 375 -13.79 11.15 12.02
CA THR A 375 -14.39 11.97 10.96
C THR A 375 -13.51 12.03 9.73
N VAL A 376 -12.20 12.24 9.89
CA VAL A 376 -11.26 12.24 8.77
C VAL A 376 -11.26 10.90 8.03
N ARG A 377 -11.22 9.76 8.76
CA ARG A 377 -11.26 8.43 8.13
C ARG A 377 -12.55 8.20 7.34
N LYS A 378 -13.70 8.65 7.87
CA LYS A 378 -14.98 8.57 7.17
C LYS A 378 -15.02 9.46 5.93
N ILE A 379 -14.60 10.72 6.03
CA ILE A 379 -14.56 11.65 4.89
C ILE A 379 -13.68 11.11 3.78
N MET A 380 -12.45 10.68 4.10
CA MET A 380 -11.49 10.21 3.11
C MET A 380 -11.96 8.92 2.43
N ASN A 381 -12.49 7.96 3.21
CA ASN A 381 -12.96 6.70 2.64
C ASN A 381 -14.30 6.85 1.89
N CYS A 382 -15.30 7.44 2.53
CA CYS A 382 -16.64 7.56 1.94
C CYS A 382 -16.67 8.57 0.79
N GLY A 383 -15.92 9.67 0.90
CA GLY A 383 -15.75 10.64 -0.19
C GLY A 383 -15.03 10.02 -1.39
N GLY A 384 -13.90 9.33 -1.14
CA GLY A 384 -13.13 8.67 -2.18
C GLY A 384 -13.95 7.60 -2.92
N PHE A 385 -14.43 6.59 -2.22
CA PHE A 385 -15.20 5.49 -2.82
C PHE A 385 -16.60 5.92 -3.30
N GLY A 386 -17.24 6.90 -2.66
CA GLY A 386 -18.52 7.41 -3.11
C GLY A 386 -18.43 8.10 -4.47
N LEU A 387 -17.42 8.95 -4.66
CA LEU A 387 -17.16 9.58 -5.96
C LEU A 387 -16.67 8.55 -6.99
N GLU A 388 -15.83 7.60 -6.61
CA GLU A 388 -15.47 6.47 -7.50
C GLU A 388 -16.73 5.76 -7.99
N ALA A 389 -17.67 5.41 -7.10
CA ALA A 389 -18.93 4.74 -7.45
C ALA A 389 -19.77 5.56 -8.44
N VAL A 390 -19.90 6.87 -8.23
CA VAL A 390 -20.63 7.76 -9.15
C VAL A 390 -20.00 7.77 -10.53
N PHE A 391 -18.66 7.92 -10.60
CA PHE A 391 -17.97 7.93 -11.90
C PHE A 391 -17.94 6.57 -12.58
N LEU A 392 -17.96 5.44 -11.84
CA LEU A 392 -18.14 4.11 -12.43
C LEU A 392 -19.52 3.94 -13.06
N LEU A 393 -20.59 4.52 -12.49
CA LEU A 393 -21.90 4.59 -13.17
C LEU A 393 -21.83 5.40 -14.46
N LEU A 394 -21.11 6.52 -14.45
CA LEU A 394 -20.90 7.31 -15.67
C LEU A 394 -20.16 6.49 -16.73
N VAL A 395 -19.14 5.69 -16.34
CA VAL A 395 -18.44 4.75 -17.25
C VAL A 395 -19.40 3.73 -17.83
N ALA A 396 -20.28 3.14 -17.00
CA ALA A 396 -21.26 2.13 -17.44
C ALA A 396 -22.16 2.63 -18.59
N TYR A 397 -22.58 3.89 -18.52
CA TYR A 397 -23.50 4.50 -19.52
C TYR A 397 -22.83 5.39 -20.56
N ALA A 398 -21.50 5.61 -20.47
CA ALA A 398 -20.78 6.46 -21.39
C ALA A 398 -20.78 5.86 -22.80
N LYS A 399 -21.25 6.61 -23.81
CA LYS A 399 -21.24 6.23 -25.24
C LYS A 399 -19.97 6.65 -25.98
N ASN A 400 -19.31 7.66 -25.48
CA ASN A 400 -18.11 8.21 -26.09
C ASN A 400 -16.86 7.64 -25.39
N PRO A 401 -15.89 7.05 -26.12
CA PRO A 401 -14.65 6.54 -25.55
C PRO A 401 -13.88 7.56 -24.72
N ARG A 402 -13.83 8.82 -25.16
CA ARG A 402 -13.13 9.90 -24.43
C ARG A 402 -13.81 10.19 -23.08
N LEU A 403 -15.15 10.18 -23.05
CA LEU A 403 -15.90 10.37 -21.82
C LEU A 403 -15.69 9.18 -20.86
N ALA A 404 -15.73 7.95 -21.37
CA ALA A 404 -15.51 6.75 -20.58
C ALA A 404 -14.11 6.72 -19.95
N ILE A 405 -13.07 7.00 -20.74
CA ILE A 405 -11.68 7.04 -20.26
C ILE A 405 -11.49 8.19 -19.24
N GLY A 406 -12.04 9.36 -19.50
CA GLY A 406 -12.00 10.49 -18.57
C GLY A 406 -12.72 10.20 -17.25
N ALA A 407 -13.94 9.66 -17.32
CA ALA A 407 -14.70 9.26 -16.14
C ALA A 407 -13.98 8.17 -15.31
N LEU A 408 -13.39 7.17 -15.99
CA LEU A 408 -12.60 6.13 -15.35
C LEU A 408 -11.34 6.69 -14.68
N THR A 409 -10.67 7.63 -15.32
CA THR A 409 -9.49 8.31 -14.75
C THR A 409 -9.85 9.07 -13.48
N ILE A 410 -10.98 9.77 -13.48
CA ILE A 410 -11.47 10.50 -12.31
C ILE A 410 -11.90 9.53 -11.22
N ALA A 411 -12.63 8.46 -11.56
CA ALA A 411 -13.06 7.42 -10.62
C ALA A 411 -11.86 6.84 -9.85
N VAL A 412 -10.87 6.35 -10.57
CA VAL A 412 -9.67 5.75 -9.99
C VAL A 412 -8.84 6.79 -9.22
N GLY A 413 -8.81 8.04 -9.69
CA GLY A 413 -8.19 9.15 -8.96
C GLY A 413 -8.82 9.34 -7.58
N PHE A 414 -10.15 9.39 -7.49
CA PHE A 414 -10.85 9.55 -6.21
C PHE A 414 -10.65 8.36 -5.27
N SER A 415 -10.52 7.13 -5.77
CA SER A 415 -10.21 5.98 -4.92
C SER A 415 -8.90 6.15 -4.15
N GLY A 416 -7.98 6.98 -4.64
CA GLY A 416 -6.73 7.33 -3.96
C GLY A 416 -6.94 7.99 -2.60
N PHE A 417 -8.01 8.77 -2.41
CA PHE A 417 -8.34 9.36 -1.11
C PHE A 417 -8.73 8.30 -0.07
N ALA A 418 -9.44 7.26 -0.48
CA ALA A 418 -9.89 6.21 0.41
C ALA A 418 -8.72 5.42 1.05
N ILE A 419 -7.55 5.36 0.40
CA ILE A 419 -6.35 4.71 0.95
C ILE A 419 -5.92 5.37 2.27
N SER A 420 -6.00 6.70 2.37
CA SER A 420 -5.70 7.41 3.63
C SER A 420 -6.83 7.28 4.68
N GLY A 421 -7.99 6.79 4.28
CA GLY A 421 -9.11 6.44 5.14
C GLY A 421 -8.94 5.04 5.75
N PHE A 422 -9.39 4.00 5.04
CA PHE A 422 -9.49 2.64 5.58
C PHE A 422 -8.14 1.95 5.80
N ASN A 423 -7.16 2.14 4.90
CA ASN A 423 -5.92 1.37 4.95
C ASN A 423 -5.03 1.75 6.14
N VAL A 424 -5.08 3.01 6.56
CA VAL A 424 -4.36 3.50 7.74
C VAL A 424 -5.12 3.20 9.03
N ASN A 425 -6.43 3.02 8.96
CA ASN A 425 -7.32 2.87 10.11
C ASN A 425 -7.02 1.65 11.00
N HIS A 426 -6.38 0.61 10.46
CA HIS A 426 -5.86 -0.52 11.26
C HIS A 426 -4.93 -0.06 12.39
N LEU A 427 -4.07 0.93 12.09
CA LEU A 427 -3.13 1.52 13.05
C LEU A 427 -3.83 2.41 14.08
N ASP A 428 -4.98 3.01 13.73
CA ASP A 428 -5.73 3.86 14.66
C ASP A 428 -6.50 3.01 15.68
N ILE A 429 -7.27 2.02 15.20
CA ILE A 429 -8.14 1.21 16.07
C ILE A 429 -7.38 0.21 16.94
N ALA A 430 -6.27 -0.34 16.46
CA ALA A 430 -5.48 -1.34 17.21
C ALA A 430 -4.02 -1.37 16.73
N PRO A 431 -3.18 -0.41 17.12
CA PRO A 431 -1.78 -0.33 16.68
C PRO A 431 -1.00 -1.63 16.92
N ARG A 432 -1.24 -2.28 18.08
CA ARG A 432 -0.57 -3.53 18.46
C ARG A 432 -0.88 -4.71 17.55
N TYR A 433 -2.09 -4.74 17.01
CA TYR A 433 -2.60 -5.83 16.16
C TYR A 433 -2.80 -5.40 14.70
N ALA A 434 -2.29 -4.22 14.31
CA ALA A 434 -2.50 -3.67 12.99
C ALA A 434 -2.04 -4.60 11.86
N SER A 435 -0.93 -5.34 12.05
CA SER A 435 -0.45 -6.35 11.11
C SER A 435 -1.42 -7.52 10.95
N ILE A 436 -2.02 -8.00 12.03
CA ILE A 436 -3.00 -9.11 11.98
C ILE A 436 -4.28 -8.63 11.29
N LEU A 437 -4.79 -7.46 11.68
CA LEU A 437 -5.99 -6.86 11.06
C LEU A 437 -5.78 -6.59 9.57
N MET A 438 -4.58 -6.14 9.18
CA MET A 438 -4.21 -5.99 7.78
C MET A 438 -4.20 -7.34 7.06
N GLY A 439 -3.66 -8.39 7.67
CA GLY A 439 -3.68 -9.73 7.10
C GLY A 439 -5.12 -10.24 6.86
N ILE A 440 -6.03 -10.03 7.81
CA ILE A 440 -7.44 -10.40 7.68
C ILE A 440 -8.11 -9.61 6.55
N SER A 441 -8.01 -8.29 6.57
CA SER A 441 -8.69 -7.44 5.60
C SER A 441 -8.14 -7.62 4.18
N ASN A 442 -6.82 -7.76 4.04
CA ASN A 442 -6.18 -7.99 2.74
C ASN A 442 -6.42 -9.41 2.21
N GLY A 443 -6.56 -10.41 3.10
CA GLY A 443 -7.00 -11.75 2.72
C GLY A 443 -8.39 -11.73 2.07
N VAL A 444 -9.35 -11.04 2.67
CA VAL A 444 -10.68 -10.84 2.09
C VAL A 444 -10.62 -10.03 0.79
N GLY A 445 -9.75 -9.00 0.73
CA GLY A 445 -9.47 -8.27 -0.50
C GLY A 445 -8.90 -9.16 -1.62
N THR A 446 -8.01 -10.09 -1.29
CA THR A 446 -7.46 -11.05 -2.26
C THR A 446 -8.54 -11.97 -2.81
N LEU A 447 -9.48 -12.43 -1.97
CA LEU A 447 -10.65 -13.19 -2.45
C LEU A 447 -11.49 -12.39 -3.44
N ALA A 448 -11.74 -11.10 -3.18
CA ALA A 448 -12.41 -10.23 -4.13
C ALA A 448 -11.67 -10.16 -5.48
N GLY A 449 -10.34 -10.06 -5.43
CA GLY A 449 -9.48 -10.05 -6.61
C GLY A 449 -9.51 -11.35 -7.42
N MET A 450 -9.69 -12.49 -6.78
CA MET A 450 -9.85 -13.78 -7.45
C MET A 450 -11.25 -13.99 -8.04
N LEU A 451 -12.28 -13.48 -7.36
CA LEU A 451 -13.67 -13.61 -7.80
C LEU A 451 -14.03 -12.63 -8.93
N CYS A 452 -13.43 -11.45 -8.95
CA CYS A 452 -13.74 -10.40 -9.90
C CYS A 452 -13.54 -10.82 -11.38
N PRO A 453 -12.40 -11.38 -11.81
CA PRO A 453 -12.23 -11.84 -13.19
C PRO A 453 -13.25 -12.92 -13.59
N VAL A 454 -13.57 -13.84 -12.69
CA VAL A 454 -14.59 -14.89 -12.93
C VAL A 454 -15.98 -14.26 -13.15
N ALA A 455 -16.32 -13.25 -12.35
CA ALA A 455 -17.57 -12.53 -12.51
C ALA A 455 -17.62 -11.76 -13.84
N VAL A 456 -16.51 -11.12 -14.24
CA VAL A 456 -16.38 -10.42 -15.52
C VAL A 456 -16.58 -11.38 -16.68
N GLU A 457 -15.84 -12.49 -16.71
CA GLU A 457 -15.95 -13.53 -17.75
C GLU A 457 -17.38 -14.06 -17.89
N PHE A 458 -18.05 -14.28 -16.74
CA PHE A 458 -19.45 -14.73 -16.74
C PHE A 458 -20.41 -13.68 -17.32
N LEU A 459 -20.18 -12.40 -17.07
CA LEU A 459 -21.04 -11.29 -17.47
C LEU A 459 -20.78 -10.82 -18.91
N THR A 460 -19.56 -10.98 -19.45
CA THR A 460 -19.14 -10.42 -20.74
C THR A 460 -18.99 -11.49 -21.84
N LYS A 461 -19.81 -12.54 -21.81
CA LYS A 461 -19.72 -13.69 -22.74
C LYS A 461 -19.78 -13.34 -24.23
N LYS A 462 -20.45 -12.27 -24.61
CA LYS A 462 -20.64 -11.82 -26.00
C LYS A 462 -19.80 -10.60 -26.35
N GLY A 463 -19.03 -10.06 -25.40
CA GLY A 463 -18.22 -8.86 -25.57
C GLY A 463 -19.02 -7.58 -25.90
N LYS A 464 -20.33 -7.56 -25.57
CA LYS A 464 -21.20 -6.45 -25.87
C LYS A 464 -21.08 -5.35 -24.83
N ARG A 465 -21.26 -4.12 -25.27
CA ARG A 465 -21.22 -2.95 -24.41
C ARG A 465 -22.21 -3.00 -23.26
N ASP A 466 -23.43 -3.51 -23.46
CA ASP A 466 -24.44 -3.63 -22.42
C ASP A 466 -24.01 -4.61 -21.33
N GLU A 467 -23.25 -5.65 -21.68
CA GLU A 467 -22.69 -6.59 -20.73
C GLU A 467 -21.62 -5.91 -19.85
N TRP A 468 -20.76 -5.10 -20.44
CA TRP A 468 -19.78 -4.29 -19.71
C TRP A 468 -20.45 -3.23 -18.82
N ALA A 469 -21.58 -2.67 -19.24
CA ALA A 469 -22.34 -1.76 -18.40
C ALA A 469 -22.78 -2.43 -17.08
N HIS A 470 -23.23 -3.69 -17.13
CA HIS A 470 -23.56 -4.45 -15.91
C HIS A 470 -22.36 -4.65 -14.99
N VAL A 471 -21.15 -4.90 -15.54
CA VAL A 471 -19.93 -5.05 -14.77
C VAL A 471 -19.63 -3.78 -13.96
N PHE A 472 -19.68 -2.61 -14.60
CA PHE A 472 -19.43 -1.33 -13.93
C PHE A 472 -20.55 -0.93 -12.96
N VAL A 473 -21.81 -1.26 -13.26
CA VAL A 473 -22.93 -1.06 -12.32
C VAL A 473 -22.72 -1.89 -11.06
N ILE A 474 -22.36 -3.17 -11.19
CA ILE A 474 -22.07 -4.03 -10.03
C ILE A 474 -20.90 -3.48 -9.22
N ALA A 475 -19.80 -3.06 -9.86
CA ALA A 475 -18.68 -2.45 -9.17
C ALA A 475 -19.08 -1.18 -8.41
N SER A 476 -19.91 -0.32 -9.02
CA SER A 476 -20.46 0.86 -8.37
C SER A 476 -21.34 0.52 -7.16
N LEU A 477 -22.23 -0.46 -7.27
CA LEU A 477 -23.08 -0.89 -6.16
C LEU A 477 -22.29 -1.47 -5.00
N ILE A 478 -21.22 -2.23 -5.28
CA ILE A 478 -20.27 -2.72 -4.26
C ILE A 478 -19.67 -1.53 -3.51
N HIS A 479 -19.23 -0.49 -4.21
CA HIS A 479 -18.67 0.71 -3.56
C HIS A 479 -19.71 1.48 -2.76
N PHE A 480 -20.93 1.68 -3.26
CA PHE A 480 -21.99 2.33 -2.48
C PHE A 480 -22.32 1.55 -1.21
N GLY A 481 -22.42 0.22 -1.30
CA GLY A 481 -22.60 -0.63 -0.12
C GLY A 481 -21.46 -0.48 0.88
N GLY A 482 -20.22 -0.46 0.40
CA GLY A 482 -19.03 -0.23 1.22
C GLY A 482 -19.00 1.16 1.88
N VAL A 483 -19.39 2.21 1.17
CA VAL A 483 -19.49 3.59 1.69
C VAL A 483 -20.51 3.66 2.83
N ILE A 484 -21.70 3.11 2.63
CA ILE A 484 -22.75 3.08 3.67
C ILE A 484 -22.25 2.30 4.89
N PHE A 485 -21.68 1.12 4.69
CA PHE A 485 -21.21 0.28 5.78
C PHE A 485 -20.07 0.94 6.55
N TYR A 486 -19.09 1.51 5.86
CA TYR A 486 -17.97 2.22 6.49
C TYR A 486 -18.43 3.49 7.21
N GLY A 487 -19.32 4.25 6.58
CA GLY A 487 -19.92 5.45 7.18
C GLY A 487 -20.63 5.17 8.51
N LEU A 488 -21.32 4.05 8.62
CA LEU A 488 -22.04 3.65 9.83
C LEU A 488 -21.10 3.10 10.92
N PHE A 489 -20.18 2.21 10.57
CA PHE A 489 -19.48 1.35 11.53
C PHE A 489 -18.00 1.68 11.75
N ALA A 490 -17.39 2.54 10.92
CA ALA A 490 -15.98 2.89 11.10
C ALA A 490 -15.76 3.77 12.33
N SER A 491 -14.64 3.52 13.00
CA SER A 491 -14.11 4.33 14.11
C SER A 491 -12.62 4.59 13.87
N GLY A 492 -12.14 5.77 14.23
CA GLY A 492 -10.71 6.11 14.28
C GLY A 492 -10.15 6.07 15.71
N GLU A 493 -10.93 5.60 16.67
CA GLU A 493 -10.55 5.52 18.07
C GLU A 493 -9.99 4.13 18.41
N LYS A 494 -9.01 4.13 19.31
CA LYS A 494 -8.43 2.89 19.81
C LYS A 494 -9.49 2.05 20.51
N GLN A 495 -9.60 0.79 20.11
CA GLN A 495 -10.61 -0.09 20.64
C GLN A 495 -10.23 -0.61 22.02
N PRO A 496 -11.19 -0.85 22.94
CA PRO A 496 -10.91 -1.31 24.32
C PRO A 496 -10.10 -2.62 24.38
N TRP A 497 -10.28 -3.51 23.41
CA TRP A 497 -9.56 -4.79 23.31
C TRP A 497 -8.15 -4.66 22.70
N ALA A 498 -7.77 -3.49 22.23
CA ALA A 498 -6.47 -3.26 21.57
C ALA A 498 -5.29 -3.25 22.54
N GLU A 499 -5.55 -3.03 23.83
CA GLU A 499 -4.57 -3.19 24.89
C GLU A 499 -4.99 -4.31 25.85
N PRO A 500 -4.01 -5.08 26.36
CA PRO A 500 -4.33 -5.99 27.45
C PRO A 500 -4.79 -5.13 28.63
N THR A 501 -5.92 -5.47 29.20
CA THR A 501 -6.29 -5.01 30.54
C THR A 501 -5.17 -5.49 31.45
N SER A 502 -4.35 -4.57 31.95
CA SER A 502 -3.46 -4.88 33.07
C SER A 502 -4.39 -5.42 34.17
N PRO A 503 -4.09 -6.59 34.79
CA PRO A 503 -4.80 -6.95 36.00
C PRO A 503 -4.66 -5.77 36.97
N PRO A 504 -5.70 -5.38 37.68
CA PRO A 504 -5.58 -4.35 38.69
C PRO A 504 -4.39 -4.72 39.57
N ASN A 505 -3.48 -3.76 39.73
CA ASN A 505 -2.24 -4.00 40.44
C ASN A 505 -2.55 -3.97 41.95
N ASP A 506 -3.32 -4.97 42.42
CA ASP A 506 -3.71 -5.14 43.83
C ASP A 506 -2.49 -5.29 44.74
N ASN A 507 -1.32 -5.59 44.16
CA ASN A 507 -0.09 -5.72 44.92
C ASN A 507 0.57 -4.39 45.33
N ILE A 508 0.32 -3.27 44.60
CA ILE A 508 0.91 -1.96 44.97
C ILE A 508 0.22 -1.39 46.20
N PHE A 509 -1.09 -1.59 46.35
CA PHE A 509 -1.83 -1.13 47.54
C PHE A 509 -1.48 -1.98 48.77
N ASN A 510 -1.24 -3.28 48.63
CA ASN A 510 -0.87 -4.16 49.72
C ASN A 510 0.59 -3.99 50.18
N GLU A 511 1.52 -3.62 49.29
CA GLU A 511 2.91 -3.30 49.71
C GLU A 511 3.03 -1.93 50.34
N ALA A 512 2.22 -0.94 49.93
CA ALA A 512 2.17 0.36 50.59
C ALA A 512 1.57 0.26 52.00
N HIS A 513 0.56 -0.57 52.22
CA HIS A 513 0.00 -0.82 53.58
C HIS A 513 0.95 -1.58 54.47
N LYS A 514 1.73 -2.52 53.97
CA LYS A 514 2.75 -3.27 54.76
C LYS A 514 3.98 -2.43 55.13
N ARG A 515 4.17 -1.25 54.58
CA ARG A 515 5.27 -0.32 54.96
C ARG A 515 4.82 0.77 55.94
N ILE A 516 3.56 0.79 56.28
CA ILE A 516 2.97 1.77 57.23
C ILE A 516 2.59 1.08 58.57
N GLU A 517 2.55 -0.27 58.60
CA GLU A 517 2.57 -1.06 59.83
C GLU A 517 4.02 -1.46 60.19
#